data_83b3c0498e06a1d6171103a379218779
#
_entry.id   83b3c0498e06a1d6171103a379218779
#
_cell.length_a   1.000
_cell.length_b   1.000
_cell.length_c   1.000
_cell.angle_alpha   90.00
_cell.angle_beta   90.00
_cell.angle_gamma   90.00
#
_symmetry.space_group_name_H-M   'P 1'
#
loop_
_entity.id
_entity.type
_entity.pdbx_description
1 polymer ?
#
loop_
_entity_poly.entity_id
_entity_poly.type
_entity_poly.pdbx_seq_one_letter_code
_entity_poly.pdbx_strand_id
1 'polypeptide(L)'
;MMESVNNQELVKYHREGHLGFITLNRPEKRNAMNWALWLALEQAVLQAEVDKEARVVIVKGEGKTFCAGLDLGPENELLQAIGATPSATQKLDFYRLVRRGQDIFTRLERLPQPTIAVIHAHCLGAGLEMVLCCDLRFCSAETQFGLPEPTLAIITDAGGLQRLPRVVGRGHAREIAFRGHRFNAERARAIGLVNDVFPDKESLDAKVMEIAAEIASNPPLAVQGAKEALLFNEEAGLQESLEYTAARSSMILPSEDLFEAIAAYMEKRKGEYKGA
;
A
#
# COMPACT_ATOMS: atom_id res chain seq x y z
N MET A 1 -0.48 -22.51 23.37
CA MET A 1 -1.73 -21.73 23.22
C MET A 1 -1.30 -20.28 23.17
N MET A 2 -1.20 -19.72 21.95
CA MET A 2 -0.96 -18.28 21.80
C MET A 2 -2.27 -17.59 22.13
N GLU A 3 -2.28 -16.76 23.17
CA GLU A 3 -3.39 -15.86 23.45
C GLU A 3 -3.67 -15.04 22.18
N SER A 4 -4.92 -15.03 21.76
CA SER A 4 -5.39 -14.16 20.69
C SER A 4 -5.30 -12.70 21.20
N VAL A 5 -4.15 -12.08 21.02
CA VAL A 5 -4.05 -10.63 21.14
C VAL A 5 -5.09 -10.06 20.17
N ASN A 6 -5.92 -9.16 20.66
CA ASN A 6 -7.00 -8.53 19.90
C ASN A 6 -6.38 -7.68 18.76
N ASN A 7 -5.94 -8.34 17.69
CA ASN A 7 -5.22 -7.76 16.55
C ASN A 7 -6.07 -6.74 15.77
N GLN A 8 -7.39 -6.74 15.96
CA GLN A 8 -8.30 -5.79 15.31
C GLN A 8 -8.12 -4.34 15.77
N GLU A 9 -7.48 -4.11 16.93
CA GLU A 9 -7.23 -2.76 17.43
C GLU A 9 -5.97 -2.12 16.82
N LEU A 10 -4.95 -2.90 16.43
CA LEU A 10 -3.66 -2.39 15.91
C LEU A 10 -3.76 -1.90 14.45
N VAL A 11 -4.62 -2.51 13.66
CA VAL A 11 -4.99 -2.06 12.31
C VAL A 11 -6.48 -2.22 12.16
N LYS A 12 -7.15 -1.16 11.74
CA LYS A 12 -8.61 -1.15 11.54
C LYS A 12 -8.93 -1.18 10.05
N TYR A 13 -9.95 -1.96 9.68
CA TYR A 13 -10.62 -1.82 8.41
C TYR A 13 -12.06 -1.33 8.64
N HIS A 14 -12.47 -0.32 7.90
CA HIS A 14 -13.87 0.11 7.84
C HIS A 14 -14.16 0.68 6.46
N ARG A 15 -15.44 0.83 6.13
CA ARG A 15 -15.88 1.41 4.87
C ARG A 15 -16.86 2.56 5.10
N GLU A 16 -16.70 3.62 4.31
CA GLU A 16 -17.61 4.76 4.23
C GLU A 16 -18.04 4.92 2.76
N GLY A 17 -19.31 4.63 2.47
CA GLY A 17 -19.78 4.59 1.08
C GLY A 17 -18.99 3.57 0.25
N HIS A 18 -18.30 4.02 -0.79
CA HIS A 18 -17.43 3.20 -1.64
C HIS A 18 -15.94 3.29 -1.30
N LEU A 19 -15.58 3.91 -0.19
CA LEU A 19 -14.20 4.07 0.24
C LEU A 19 -13.91 3.14 1.42
N GLY A 20 -13.00 2.19 1.24
CA GLY A 20 -12.44 1.36 2.29
C GLY A 20 -11.23 2.05 2.95
N PHE A 21 -11.03 1.86 4.23
CA PHE A 21 -9.93 2.44 4.99
C PHE A 21 -9.18 1.36 5.75
N ILE A 22 -7.88 1.22 5.46
CA ILE A 22 -6.94 0.46 6.27
C ILE A 22 -6.16 1.46 7.10
N THR A 23 -6.35 1.43 8.42
CA THR A 23 -5.77 2.44 9.31
C THR A 23 -4.83 1.78 10.32
N LEU A 24 -3.53 2.10 10.25
CA LEU A 24 -2.57 1.71 11.29
C LEU A 24 -2.94 2.44 12.57
N ASN A 25 -3.13 1.71 13.67
CA ASN A 25 -3.67 2.25 14.91
C ASN A 25 -2.83 1.87 16.14
N ARG A 26 -1.55 2.25 16.09
CA ARG A 26 -0.58 2.13 17.19
C ARG A 26 0.18 3.45 17.38
N PRO A 27 -0.56 4.59 17.56
CA PRO A 27 0.02 5.94 17.54
C PRO A 27 1.05 6.18 18.65
N GLU A 28 0.90 5.55 19.82
CA GLU A 28 1.82 5.64 20.96
C GLU A 28 3.23 5.08 20.65
N LYS A 29 3.34 4.19 19.67
CA LYS A 29 4.59 3.66 19.12
C LYS A 29 4.86 4.16 17.69
N ARG A 30 4.22 5.28 17.28
CA ARG A 30 4.38 5.87 15.93
C ARG A 30 4.09 4.88 14.81
N ASN A 31 3.15 3.99 15.03
CA ASN A 31 2.77 2.91 14.12
C ASN A 31 3.96 2.02 13.71
N ALA A 32 4.98 1.89 14.59
CA ALA A 32 6.10 0.99 14.37
C ALA A 32 5.62 -0.46 14.31
N MET A 33 6.14 -1.22 13.34
CA MET A 33 5.66 -2.55 12.97
C MET A 33 6.34 -3.64 13.81
N ASN A 34 5.62 -4.17 14.79
CA ASN A 34 5.91 -5.45 15.42
C ASN A 34 5.10 -6.56 14.73
N TRP A 35 5.36 -7.82 15.09
CA TRP A 35 4.69 -8.94 14.41
C TRP A 35 3.16 -8.93 14.58
N ALA A 36 2.66 -8.50 15.74
CA ALA A 36 1.23 -8.37 15.97
C ALA A 36 0.58 -7.36 15.00
N LEU A 37 1.24 -6.23 14.70
CA LEU A 37 0.75 -5.25 13.72
C LEU A 37 0.78 -5.81 12.29
N TRP A 38 1.80 -6.62 11.93
CA TRP A 38 1.83 -7.31 10.64
C TRP A 38 0.62 -8.24 10.47
N LEU A 39 0.29 -9.04 11.49
CA LEU A 39 -0.87 -9.93 11.46
C LEU A 39 -2.20 -9.16 11.42
N ALA A 40 -2.28 -8.04 12.14
CA ALA A 40 -3.46 -7.17 12.08
C ALA A 40 -3.62 -6.53 10.69
N LEU A 41 -2.52 -6.13 10.04
CA LEU A 41 -2.54 -5.64 8.66
C LEU A 41 -3.01 -6.73 7.69
N GLU A 42 -2.54 -7.97 7.84
CA GLU A 42 -3.01 -9.11 7.05
C GLU A 42 -4.54 -9.24 7.11
N GLN A 43 -5.12 -9.17 8.32
CA GLN A 43 -6.56 -9.26 8.51
C GLN A 43 -7.31 -8.09 7.86
N ALA A 44 -6.81 -6.86 8.00
CA ALA A 44 -7.41 -5.69 7.38
C ALA A 44 -7.36 -5.76 5.84
N VAL A 45 -6.27 -6.26 5.26
CA VAL A 45 -6.14 -6.48 3.81
C VAL A 45 -7.12 -7.56 3.34
N LEU A 46 -7.27 -8.67 4.09
CA LEU A 46 -8.25 -9.72 3.78
C LEU A 46 -9.70 -9.19 3.81
N GLN A 47 -10.02 -8.32 4.77
CA GLN A 47 -11.35 -7.69 4.83
C GLN A 47 -11.59 -6.78 3.63
N ALA A 48 -10.60 -5.96 3.25
CA ALA A 48 -10.67 -5.10 2.08
C ALA A 48 -10.83 -5.91 0.78
N GLU A 49 -10.11 -7.04 0.64
CA GLU A 49 -10.15 -7.91 -0.54
C GLU A 49 -11.56 -8.47 -0.82
N VAL A 50 -12.30 -8.80 0.23
CA VAL A 50 -13.64 -9.38 0.10
C VAL A 50 -14.78 -8.35 0.12
N ASP A 51 -14.48 -7.09 0.42
CA ASP A 51 -15.50 -6.01 0.43
C ASP A 51 -15.79 -5.54 -0.99
N LYS A 52 -16.86 -6.09 -1.57
CA LYS A 52 -17.30 -5.80 -2.94
C LYS A 52 -17.84 -4.38 -3.14
N GLU A 53 -18.25 -3.72 -2.06
CA GLU A 53 -18.76 -2.35 -2.11
C GLU A 53 -17.64 -1.30 -2.05
N ALA A 54 -16.46 -1.68 -1.58
CA ALA A 54 -15.29 -0.82 -1.61
C ALA A 54 -14.75 -0.73 -3.04
N ARG A 55 -14.66 0.49 -3.57
CA ARG A 55 -14.13 0.77 -4.92
C ARG A 55 -12.74 1.37 -4.91
N VAL A 56 -12.34 1.96 -3.78
CA VAL A 56 -10.99 2.49 -3.51
C VAL A 56 -10.63 2.15 -2.07
N VAL A 57 -9.38 1.80 -1.80
CA VAL A 57 -8.87 1.54 -0.46
C VAL A 57 -7.83 2.60 -0.10
N ILE A 58 -8.06 3.30 1.01
CA ILE A 58 -7.18 4.33 1.56
C ILE A 58 -6.37 3.71 2.71
N VAL A 59 -5.04 3.78 2.61
CA VAL A 59 -4.09 3.32 3.64
C VAL A 59 -3.55 4.53 4.39
N LYS A 60 -3.81 4.61 5.70
CA LYS A 60 -3.41 5.76 6.54
C LYS A 60 -2.92 5.32 7.91
N GLY A 61 -2.31 6.24 8.66
CA GLY A 61 -1.88 6.03 10.04
C GLY A 61 -2.59 6.97 10.99
N GLU A 62 -2.97 6.47 12.16
CA GLU A 62 -3.46 7.30 13.26
C GLU A 62 -2.32 8.05 13.97
N GLY A 63 -2.68 9.18 14.58
CA GLY A 63 -1.77 9.98 15.41
C GLY A 63 -0.82 10.86 14.60
N LYS A 64 0.38 11.05 15.15
CA LYS A 64 1.34 12.06 14.66
C LYS A 64 2.28 11.55 13.56
N THR A 65 2.20 10.30 13.17
CA THR A 65 3.16 9.68 12.24
C THR A 65 2.46 8.57 11.46
N PHE A 66 2.70 8.50 10.16
CA PHE A 66 2.17 7.42 9.34
C PHE A 66 2.74 6.07 9.79
N CYS A 67 4.07 5.86 9.71
CA CYS A 67 4.74 4.63 10.18
C CYS A 67 6.24 4.87 10.35
N ALA A 68 6.76 4.56 11.54
CA ALA A 68 8.18 4.72 11.87
C ALA A 68 9.07 3.54 11.41
N GLY A 69 8.50 2.51 10.76
CA GLY A 69 9.22 1.31 10.32
C GLY A 69 9.19 0.18 11.36
N LEU A 70 10.23 -0.65 11.36
CA LEU A 70 10.34 -1.78 12.29
C LEU A 70 10.34 -1.30 13.76
N ASP A 71 9.56 -1.95 14.62
CA ASP A 71 9.63 -1.73 16.05
C ASP A 71 10.95 -2.33 16.59
N LEU A 72 11.85 -1.46 17.06
CA LEU A 72 13.14 -1.84 17.62
C LEU A 72 13.07 -2.15 19.13
N GLY A 73 11.87 -2.17 19.70
CA GLY A 73 11.68 -2.54 21.10
C GLY A 73 12.06 -4.01 21.38
N PRO A 74 12.59 -4.31 22.58
CA PRO A 74 13.06 -5.66 22.94
C PRO A 74 11.93 -6.71 22.94
N GLU A 75 10.69 -6.27 23.01
CA GLU A 75 9.49 -7.12 22.98
C GLU A 75 9.06 -7.52 21.56
N ASN A 76 9.70 -6.96 20.52
CA ASN A 76 9.35 -7.31 19.14
C ASN A 76 9.80 -8.73 18.81
N GLU A 77 8.84 -9.61 18.55
CA GLU A 77 9.05 -11.02 18.21
C GLU A 77 9.97 -11.21 17.00
N LEU A 78 9.93 -10.30 16.04
CA LEU A 78 10.82 -10.32 14.87
C LEU A 78 12.29 -10.17 15.28
N LEU A 79 12.60 -9.27 16.23
CA LEU A 79 13.96 -9.10 16.74
C LEU A 79 14.39 -10.27 17.63
N GLN A 80 13.47 -10.82 18.41
CA GLN A 80 13.73 -12.01 19.24
C GLN A 80 14.02 -13.25 18.37
N ALA A 81 13.34 -13.38 17.22
CA ALA A 81 13.56 -14.48 16.28
C ALA A 81 14.95 -14.48 15.63
N ILE A 82 15.61 -13.30 15.55
CA ILE A 82 16.97 -13.18 15.02
C ILE A 82 18.00 -13.79 15.97
N GLY A 83 17.83 -13.63 17.29
CA GLY A 83 18.67 -14.23 18.35
C GLY A 83 20.19 -14.02 18.18
N ALA A 84 20.97 -14.18 19.24
CA ALA A 84 22.43 -13.96 19.19
C ALA A 84 23.19 -15.06 18.41
N THR A 85 22.72 -16.31 18.49
CA THR A 85 23.34 -17.48 17.80
C THR A 85 22.24 -18.44 17.33
N PRO A 86 21.50 -18.11 16.25
CA PRO A 86 20.37 -18.90 15.85
C PRO A 86 20.78 -20.27 15.26
N SER A 87 20.08 -21.32 15.66
CA SER A 87 20.14 -22.65 15.04
C SER A 87 19.66 -22.60 13.59
N ALA A 88 19.92 -23.64 12.82
CA ALA A 88 19.41 -23.78 11.44
C ALA A 88 17.87 -23.69 11.40
N THR A 89 17.18 -24.29 12.38
CA THR A 89 15.72 -24.21 12.50
C THR A 89 15.24 -22.77 12.71
N GLN A 90 15.86 -22.02 13.63
CA GLN A 90 15.51 -20.63 13.89
C GLN A 90 15.74 -19.74 12.66
N LYS A 91 16.81 -19.98 11.88
CA LYS A 91 17.05 -19.28 10.62
C LYS A 91 15.94 -19.57 9.58
N LEU A 92 15.49 -20.83 9.51
CA LEU A 92 14.38 -21.22 8.65
C LEU A 92 13.06 -20.58 9.09
N ASP A 93 12.81 -20.52 10.39
CA ASP A 93 11.60 -19.87 10.92
C ASP A 93 11.61 -18.36 10.66
N PHE A 94 12.77 -17.70 10.83
CA PHE A 94 12.95 -16.31 10.44
C PHE A 94 12.69 -16.09 8.93
N TYR A 95 13.25 -16.95 8.06
CA TYR A 95 12.94 -16.92 6.62
C TYR A 95 11.44 -17.00 6.35
N ARG A 96 10.71 -17.87 7.04
CA ARG A 96 9.26 -18.01 6.89
C ARG A 96 8.50 -16.75 7.33
N LEU A 97 8.96 -16.09 8.40
CA LEU A 97 8.39 -14.82 8.86
C LEU A 97 8.59 -13.72 7.81
N VAL A 98 9.81 -13.58 7.27
CA VAL A 98 10.09 -12.61 6.20
C VAL A 98 9.19 -12.88 4.99
N ARG A 99 9.10 -14.15 4.54
CA ARG A 99 8.23 -14.54 3.42
C ARG A 99 6.76 -14.17 3.67
N ARG A 100 6.26 -14.43 4.87
CA ARG A 100 4.88 -14.04 5.23
C ARG A 100 4.69 -12.53 5.20
N GLY A 101 5.65 -11.74 5.68
CA GLY A 101 5.61 -10.28 5.55
C GLY A 101 5.55 -9.81 4.10
N GLN A 102 6.37 -10.42 3.22
CA GLN A 102 6.33 -10.16 1.77
C GLN A 102 4.98 -10.50 1.16
N ASP A 103 4.37 -11.62 1.56
CA ASP A 103 3.06 -12.06 1.07
C ASP A 103 1.93 -11.11 1.50
N ILE A 104 1.99 -10.57 2.73
CA ILE A 104 1.04 -9.55 3.22
C ILE A 104 1.10 -8.29 2.34
N PHE A 105 2.30 -7.77 2.08
CA PHE A 105 2.46 -6.59 1.22
C PHE A 105 2.09 -6.86 -0.23
N THR A 106 2.43 -8.04 -0.75
CA THR A 106 2.03 -8.45 -2.11
C THR A 106 0.50 -8.57 -2.23
N ARG A 107 -0.18 -9.03 -1.18
CA ARG A 107 -1.65 -9.06 -1.16
C ARG A 107 -2.25 -7.65 -1.16
N LEU A 108 -1.67 -6.71 -0.40
CA LEU A 108 -2.08 -5.29 -0.43
C LEU A 108 -1.94 -4.71 -1.85
N GLU A 109 -0.82 -4.96 -2.53
CA GLU A 109 -0.58 -4.52 -3.91
C GLU A 109 -1.60 -5.09 -4.90
N ARG A 110 -1.99 -6.36 -4.70
CA ARG A 110 -2.91 -7.09 -5.57
C ARG A 110 -4.39 -6.95 -5.19
N LEU A 111 -4.74 -6.08 -4.25
CA LEU A 111 -6.15 -5.76 -4.01
C LEU A 111 -6.82 -5.34 -5.32
N PRO A 112 -8.04 -5.84 -5.61
CA PRO A 112 -8.74 -5.46 -6.85
C PRO A 112 -9.03 -3.96 -6.92
N GLN A 113 -9.27 -3.33 -5.76
CA GLN A 113 -9.51 -1.90 -5.68
C GLN A 113 -8.20 -1.12 -5.83
N PRO A 114 -8.18 0.05 -6.51
CA PRO A 114 -7.10 1.01 -6.38
C PRO A 114 -6.81 1.36 -4.94
N THR A 115 -5.53 1.48 -4.60
CA THR A 115 -5.05 1.78 -3.26
C THR A 115 -4.36 3.14 -3.20
N ILE A 116 -4.67 3.94 -2.17
CA ILE A 116 -4.10 5.27 -1.97
C ILE A 116 -3.44 5.35 -0.60
N ALA A 117 -2.12 5.60 -0.55
CA ALA A 117 -1.43 5.89 0.69
C ALA A 117 -1.51 7.38 1.05
N VAL A 118 -1.97 7.67 2.29
CA VAL A 118 -2.04 9.00 2.89
C VAL A 118 -0.94 9.13 3.93
N ILE A 119 0.13 9.83 3.58
CA ILE A 119 1.40 9.76 4.30
C ILE A 119 1.69 11.09 4.99
N HIS A 120 1.96 11.07 6.31
CA HIS A 120 2.32 12.26 7.08
C HIS A 120 3.47 12.00 8.03
N ALA A 121 4.23 13.03 8.34
CA ALA A 121 5.38 13.08 9.25
C ALA A 121 6.50 12.06 8.91
N HIS A 122 6.34 10.77 9.18
CA HIS A 122 7.37 9.76 8.92
C HIS A 122 6.81 8.55 8.19
N CYS A 123 7.54 8.12 7.16
CA CYS A 123 7.29 6.89 6.40
C CYS A 123 8.65 6.20 6.17
N LEU A 124 9.05 5.35 7.11
CA LEU A 124 10.41 4.81 7.21
C LEU A 124 10.39 3.27 7.14
N GLY A 125 11.44 2.67 6.56
CA GLY A 125 11.64 1.23 6.53
C GLY A 125 10.42 0.47 6.02
N ALA A 126 9.91 -0.47 6.81
CA ALA A 126 8.71 -1.25 6.47
C ALA A 126 7.49 -0.37 6.14
N GLY A 127 7.39 0.85 6.71
CA GLY A 127 6.35 1.82 6.34
C GLY A 127 6.51 2.32 4.90
N LEU A 128 7.74 2.57 4.46
CA LEU A 128 8.01 2.93 3.05
C LEU A 128 7.79 1.71 2.14
N GLU A 129 8.21 0.51 2.55
CA GLU A 129 7.97 -0.71 1.77
C GLU A 129 6.48 -0.98 1.57
N MET A 130 5.65 -0.72 2.60
CA MET A 130 4.19 -0.86 2.52
C MET A 130 3.56 0.13 1.53
N VAL A 131 3.94 1.41 1.54
CA VAL A 131 3.34 2.39 0.62
C VAL A 131 3.80 2.23 -0.81
N LEU A 132 4.93 1.54 -1.06
CA LEU A 132 5.33 1.12 -2.40
C LEU A 132 4.40 0.06 -3.00
N CYS A 133 3.58 -0.59 -2.18
CA CYS A 133 2.54 -1.52 -2.61
C CYS A 133 1.20 -0.83 -2.95
N CYS A 134 1.08 0.47 -2.65
CA CYS A 134 -0.10 1.24 -3.02
C CYS A 134 0.05 1.81 -4.43
N ASP A 135 -1.08 1.92 -5.15
CA ASP A 135 -1.10 2.48 -6.51
C ASP A 135 -0.73 3.96 -6.51
N LEU A 136 -1.33 4.73 -5.60
CA LEU A 136 -1.08 6.16 -5.46
C LEU A 136 -0.52 6.48 -4.07
N ARG A 137 0.34 7.48 -4.00
CA ARG A 137 0.98 7.96 -2.76
C ARG A 137 0.91 9.47 -2.70
N PHE A 138 0.30 9.99 -1.64
CA PHE A 138 0.21 11.42 -1.36
C PHE A 138 0.77 11.70 0.03
N CYS A 139 1.43 12.85 0.21
CA CYS A 139 2.01 13.16 1.51
C CYS A 139 1.86 14.64 1.88
N SER A 140 2.01 14.93 3.18
CA SER A 140 2.14 16.29 3.69
C SER A 140 3.59 16.79 3.57
N ALA A 141 3.78 18.12 3.53
CA ALA A 141 5.07 18.75 3.27
C ALA A 141 6.15 18.42 4.32
N GLU A 142 5.74 18.18 5.58
CA GLU A 142 6.65 17.81 6.65
C GLU A 142 7.12 16.35 6.58
N THR A 143 6.62 15.55 5.64
CA THR A 143 6.90 14.11 5.59
C THR A 143 8.37 13.81 5.32
N GLN A 144 8.90 12.87 6.09
CA GLN A 144 10.24 12.31 5.94
C GLN A 144 10.16 10.84 5.54
N PHE A 145 10.85 10.49 4.47
CA PHE A 145 10.97 9.15 3.94
C PHE A 145 12.36 8.58 4.16
N GLY A 146 12.51 7.26 4.14
CA GLY A 146 13.83 6.62 4.15
C GLY A 146 13.75 5.12 4.34
N LEU A 147 14.84 4.45 3.94
CA LEU A 147 15.13 3.04 4.21
C LEU A 147 16.35 2.96 5.14
N PRO A 148 16.17 3.08 6.47
CA PRO A 148 17.28 3.11 7.43
C PRO A 148 17.94 1.75 7.65
N GLU A 149 17.44 0.67 7.09
CA GLU A 149 17.88 -0.71 7.29
C GLU A 149 19.40 -0.90 7.18
N PRO A 150 20.13 -0.33 6.18
CA PRO A 150 21.58 -0.53 6.09
C PRO A 150 22.35 0.09 7.29
N THR A 151 21.79 1.13 7.93
CA THR A 151 22.40 1.70 9.15
C THR A 151 22.20 0.82 10.39
N LEU A 152 21.29 -0.15 10.30
CA LEU A 152 20.98 -1.14 11.34
C LEU A 152 21.56 -2.52 11.02
N ALA A 153 22.41 -2.63 9.99
CA ALA A 153 22.94 -3.90 9.47
C ALA A 153 21.84 -4.90 9.05
N ILE A 154 20.70 -4.39 8.55
CA ILE A 154 19.57 -5.16 8.07
C ILE A 154 19.42 -4.90 6.57
N ILE A 155 18.99 -5.91 5.80
CA ILE A 155 18.57 -5.74 4.41
C ILE A 155 17.10 -5.34 4.42
N THR A 156 16.71 -4.37 3.59
CA THR A 156 15.31 -4.07 3.30
C THR A 156 14.68 -5.28 2.60
N ASP A 157 13.86 -6.06 3.30
CA ASP A 157 13.51 -7.43 2.91
C ASP A 157 12.01 -7.71 2.73
N ALA A 158 11.14 -6.74 3.03
CA ALA A 158 9.69 -6.92 2.83
C ALA A 158 9.20 -6.56 1.42
N GLY A 159 10.11 -6.34 0.46
CA GLY A 159 9.82 -6.12 -0.95
C GLY A 159 10.09 -4.70 -1.46
N GLY A 160 10.64 -3.82 -0.62
CA GLY A 160 11.01 -2.46 -1.01
C GLY A 160 12.08 -2.40 -2.10
N LEU A 161 13.11 -3.26 -2.03
CA LEU A 161 14.17 -3.31 -3.03
C LEU A 161 13.68 -3.76 -4.42
N GLN A 162 12.58 -4.49 -4.48
CA GLN A 162 11.96 -4.96 -5.72
C GLN A 162 11.06 -3.90 -6.34
N ARG A 163 10.31 -3.14 -5.50
CA ARG A 163 9.30 -2.16 -5.92
C ARG A 163 9.88 -0.77 -6.15
N LEU A 164 10.75 -0.32 -5.26
CA LEU A 164 11.32 1.04 -5.30
C LEU A 164 11.95 1.40 -6.66
N PRO A 165 12.75 0.53 -7.34
CA PRO A 165 13.33 0.85 -8.64
C PRO A 165 12.30 1.06 -9.75
N ARG A 166 11.13 0.46 -9.64
CA ARG A 166 10.01 0.63 -10.60
C ARG A 166 9.34 1.99 -10.42
N VAL A 167 9.34 2.52 -9.20
CA VAL A 167 8.71 3.81 -8.86
C VAL A 167 9.66 4.99 -9.12
N VAL A 168 10.89 4.94 -8.59
CA VAL A 168 11.82 6.10 -8.63
C VAL A 168 12.96 5.95 -9.62
N GLY A 169 13.02 4.82 -10.34
CA GLY A 169 14.13 4.48 -11.21
C GLY A 169 15.36 3.97 -10.46
N ARG A 170 16.26 3.30 -11.20
CA ARG A 170 17.38 2.50 -10.65
C ARG A 170 18.38 3.31 -9.84
N GLY A 171 18.68 4.55 -10.28
CA GLY A 171 19.68 5.41 -9.64
C GLY A 171 19.22 5.86 -8.26
N HIS A 172 18.03 6.42 -8.16
CA HIS A 172 17.46 6.89 -6.90
C HIS A 172 17.18 5.74 -5.92
N ALA A 173 16.70 4.59 -6.42
CA ALA A 173 16.49 3.42 -5.58
C ALA A 173 17.80 2.95 -4.91
N ARG A 174 18.91 2.89 -5.65
CA ARG A 174 20.22 2.52 -5.12
C ARG A 174 20.74 3.54 -4.11
N GLU A 175 20.59 4.83 -4.42
CA GLU A 175 20.99 5.90 -3.50
C GLU A 175 20.25 5.75 -2.16
N ILE A 176 18.94 5.61 -2.18
CA ILE A 176 18.09 5.47 -0.99
C ILE A 176 18.49 4.21 -0.21
N ALA A 177 18.58 3.06 -0.89
CA ALA A 177 18.88 1.77 -0.27
C ALA A 177 20.31 1.68 0.31
N PHE A 178 21.29 2.37 -0.28
CA PHE A 178 22.69 2.27 0.19
C PHE A 178 23.02 3.29 1.28
N ARG A 179 22.45 4.50 1.21
CA ARG A 179 22.74 5.56 2.17
C ARG A 179 21.96 5.45 3.48
N GLY A 180 20.79 4.83 3.48
CA GLY A 180 19.97 4.68 4.67
C GLY A 180 19.50 6.00 5.30
N HIS A 181 19.68 7.14 4.61
CA HIS A 181 19.35 8.46 5.13
C HIS A 181 17.88 8.82 4.88
N ARG A 182 17.39 9.78 5.65
CA ARG A 182 16.06 10.35 5.44
C ARG A 182 16.11 11.43 4.37
N PHE A 183 15.00 11.59 3.65
CA PHE A 183 14.78 12.66 2.68
C PHE A 183 13.36 13.20 2.80
N ASN A 184 13.16 14.44 2.41
CA ASN A 184 11.89 15.16 2.58
C ASN A 184 10.89 14.91 1.46
N ALA A 185 9.67 15.43 1.65
CA ALA A 185 8.56 15.34 0.69
C ALA A 185 8.88 15.97 -0.67
N GLU A 186 9.61 17.09 -0.71
CA GLU A 186 10.02 17.74 -1.95
C GLU A 186 10.91 16.81 -2.80
N ARG A 187 11.92 16.19 -2.16
CA ARG A 187 12.76 15.19 -2.83
C ARG A 187 11.94 13.98 -3.28
N ALA A 188 11.00 13.50 -2.44
CA ALA A 188 10.12 12.38 -2.77
C ALA A 188 9.30 12.66 -4.03
N ARG A 189 8.75 13.88 -4.16
CA ARG A 189 8.02 14.31 -5.36
C ARG A 189 8.95 14.42 -6.57
N ALA A 190 10.13 15.03 -6.40
CA ALA A 190 11.08 15.23 -7.50
C ALA A 190 11.56 13.93 -8.15
N ILE A 191 11.64 12.82 -7.39
CA ILE A 191 12.03 11.50 -7.89
C ILE A 191 10.85 10.59 -8.26
N GLY A 192 9.60 11.07 -8.17
CA GLY A 192 8.40 10.31 -8.50
C GLY A 192 7.95 9.29 -7.42
N LEU A 193 8.49 9.39 -6.19
CA LEU A 193 8.07 8.51 -5.11
C LEU A 193 6.61 8.77 -4.71
N VAL A 194 6.19 10.04 -4.70
CA VAL A 194 4.82 10.45 -4.41
C VAL A 194 4.21 11.19 -5.59
N ASN A 195 2.90 11.06 -5.75
CA ASN A 195 2.13 11.70 -6.82
C ASN A 195 2.02 13.21 -6.58
N ASP A 196 1.78 13.62 -5.32
CA ASP A 196 1.75 15.04 -4.95
C ASP A 196 2.04 15.24 -3.46
N VAL A 197 2.30 16.53 -3.09
CA VAL A 197 2.63 16.99 -1.74
C VAL A 197 1.67 18.13 -1.35
N PHE A 198 1.06 18.03 -0.19
CA PHE A 198 0.13 19.02 0.34
C PHE A 198 0.74 19.75 1.54
N PRO A 199 0.34 21.02 1.81
CA PRO A 199 0.97 21.84 2.84
C PRO A 199 0.99 21.19 4.23
N ASP A 200 -0.10 20.53 4.60
CA ASP A 200 -0.31 19.93 5.91
C ASP A 200 -1.20 18.68 5.81
N LYS A 201 -1.40 18.01 6.96
CA LYS A 201 -2.21 16.77 7.01
C LYS A 201 -3.69 17.03 6.69
N GLU A 202 -4.25 18.17 7.10
CA GLU A 202 -5.66 18.51 6.86
C GLU A 202 -5.93 18.69 5.36
N SER A 203 -5.09 19.45 4.67
CA SER A 203 -5.14 19.64 3.22
C SER A 203 -4.91 18.32 2.47
N LEU A 204 -3.99 17.49 2.95
CA LEU A 204 -3.73 16.13 2.41
C LEU A 204 -4.97 15.26 2.52
N ASP A 205 -5.56 15.15 3.73
CA ASP A 205 -6.72 14.31 3.97
C ASP A 205 -7.90 14.75 3.09
N ALA A 206 -8.20 16.06 3.05
CA ALA A 206 -9.28 16.61 2.24
C ALA A 206 -9.08 16.31 0.75
N LYS A 207 -7.86 16.50 0.21
CA LYS A 207 -7.59 16.30 -1.21
C LYS A 207 -7.59 14.84 -1.61
N VAL A 208 -7.09 13.96 -0.76
CA VAL A 208 -7.15 12.52 -1.02
C VAL A 208 -8.60 12.02 -1.04
N MET A 209 -9.47 12.54 -0.17
CA MET A 209 -10.90 12.19 -0.20
C MET A 209 -11.56 12.61 -1.51
N GLU A 210 -11.23 13.79 -2.07
CA GLU A 210 -11.72 14.21 -3.40
C GLU A 210 -11.25 13.25 -4.49
N ILE A 211 -9.94 12.93 -4.54
CA ILE A 211 -9.35 12.02 -5.53
C ILE A 211 -9.96 10.61 -5.42
N ALA A 212 -10.10 10.10 -4.19
CA ALA A 212 -10.69 8.79 -3.95
C ALA A 212 -12.16 8.73 -4.40
N ALA A 213 -12.93 9.78 -4.11
CA ALA A 213 -14.32 9.89 -4.57
C ALA A 213 -14.43 9.98 -6.10
N GLU A 214 -13.52 10.70 -6.76
CA GLU A 214 -13.43 10.75 -8.21
C GLU A 214 -13.17 9.35 -8.81
N ILE A 215 -12.18 8.61 -8.31
CA ILE A 215 -11.88 7.25 -8.76
C ILE A 215 -13.07 6.33 -8.48
N ALA A 216 -13.65 6.39 -7.29
CA ALA A 216 -14.79 5.55 -6.90
C ALA A 216 -16.07 5.84 -7.72
N SER A 217 -16.17 7.03 -8.35
CA SER A 217 -17.28 7.39 -9.21
C SER A 217 -17.20 6.80 -10.63
N ASN A 218 -16.07 6.21 -11.02
CA ASN A 218 -15.90 5.53 -12.29
C ASN A 218 -16.43 4.09 -12.25
N PRO A 219 -16.75 3.48 -13.42
CA PRO A 219 -17.16 2.07 -13.50
C PRO A 219 -16.13 1.14 -12.85
N PRO A 220 -16.49 0.41 -11.77
CA PRO A 220 -15.50 -0.30 -10.97
C PRO A 220 -14.77 -1.42 -11.73
N LEU A 221 -15.45 -2.15 -12.64
CA LEU A 221 -14.83 -3.21 -13.44
C LEU A 221 -13.76 -2.65 -14.39
N ALA A 222 -13.97 -1.47 -14.95
CA ALA A 222 -13.00 -0.82 -15.83
C ALA A 222 -11.77 -0.36 -15.05
N VAL A 223 -11.98 0.23 -13.86
CA VAL A 223 -10.88 0.69 -12.99
C VAL A 223 -10.05 -0.50 -12.47
N GLN A 224 -10.72 -1.56 -11.99
CA GLN A 224 -10.05 -2.78 -11.52
C GLN A 224 -9.32 -3.49 -12.65
N GLY A 225 -9.95 -3.59 -13.84
CA GLY A 225 -9.30 -4.17 -15.02
C GLY A 225 -8.08 -3.39 -15.47
N ALA A 226 -8.09 -2.06 -15.38
CA ALA A 226 -6.91 -1.24 -15.64
C ALA A 226 -5.79 -1.50 -14.64
N LYS A 227 -6.09 -1.59 -13.34
CA LYS A 227 -5.10 -1.96 -12.31
C LYS A 227 -4.49 -3.34 -12.58
N GLU A 228 -5.30 -4.36 -12.84
CA GLU A 228 -4.83 -5.70 -13.16
C GLU A 228 -3.89 -5.71 -14.37
N ALA A 229 -4.26 -5.00 -15.44
CA ALA A 229 -3.43 -4.90 -16.65
C ALA A 229 -2.10 -4.20 -16.39
N LEU A 230 -2.10 -3.12 -15.57
CA LEU A 230 -0.88 -2.41 -15.18
C LEU A 230 0.05 -3.30 -14.35
N LEU A 231 -0.48 -4.02 -13.35
CA LEU A 231 0.31 -4.95 -12.55
C LEU A 231 0.88 -6.11 -13.39
N PHE A 232 0.08 -6.66 -14.30
CA PHE A 232 0.55 -7.73 -15.20
C PHE A 232 1.69 -7.24 -16.10
N ASN A 233 1.59 -5.98 -16.62
CA ASN A 233 2.62 -5.38 -17.47
C ASN A 233 3.96 -5.16 -16.75
N GLU A 234 3.99 -5.08 -15.42
CA GLU A 234 5.23 -4.95 -14.67
C GLU A 234 6.11 -6.21 -14.70
N GLU A 235 5.51 -7.37 -14.97
CA GLU A 235 6.18 -8.67 -14.92
C GLU A 235 6.28 -9.34 -16.30
N ALA A 236 5.46 -8.93 -17.28
CA ALA A 236 5.35 -9.55 -18.59
C ALA A 236 5.97 -8.70 -19.71
N GLY A 237 6.19 -9.33 -20.87
CA GLY A 237 6.57 -8.63 -22.10
C GLY A 237 5.40 -7.87 -22.74
N LEU A 238 5.69 -6.96 -23.66
CA LEU A 238 4.66 -6.12 -24.31
C LEU A 238 3.56 -6.96 -24.97
N GLN A 239 3.95 -8.03 -25.69
CA GLN A 239 2.99 -8.86 -26.45
C GLN A 239 2.03 -9.59 -25.49
N GLU A 240 2.56 -10.22 -24.45
CA GLU A 240 1.76 -10.90 -23.43
C GLU A 240 0.84 -9.92 -22.70
N SER A 241 1.32 -8.70 -22.40
CA SER A 241 0.53 -7.64 -21.77
C SER A 241 -0.62 -7.15 -22.66
N LEU A 242 -0.40 -7.03 -23.98
CA LEU A 242 -1.46 -6.66 -24.93
C LEU A 242 -2.52 -7.77 -25.04
N GLU A 243 -2.10 -9.04 -25.09
CA GLU A 243 -3.01 -10.17 -25.12
C GLU A 243 -3.84 -10.29 -23.85
N TYR A 244 -3.19 -10.12 -22.66
CA TYR A 244 -3.88 -10.08 -21.39
C TYR A 244 -4.94 -8.97 -21.33
N THR A 245 -4.58 -7.76 -21.74
CA THR A 245 -5.49 -6.60 -21.75
C THR A 245 -6.67 -6.82 -22.70
N ALA A 246 -6.43 -7.39 -23.90
CA ALA A 246 -7.47 -7.72 -24.86
C ALA A 246 -8.45 -8.78 -24.30
N ALA A 247 -7.90 -9.86 -23.68
CA ALA A 247 -8.71 -10.88 -23.04
C ALA A 247 -9.54 -10.27 -21.88
N ARG A 248 -8.93 -9.48 -21.00
CA ARG A 248 -9.60 -8.85 -19.88
C ARG A 248 -10.71 -7.90 -20.31
N SER A 249 -10.45 -7.07 -21.34
CA SER A 249 -11.46 -6.17 -21.93
C SER A 249 -12.65 -6.95 -22.48
N SER A 250 -12.41 -8.05 -23.21
CA SER A 250 -13.48 -8.88 -23.79
C SER A 250 -14.31 -9.63 -22.72
N MET A 251 -13.78 -9.84 -21.51
CA MET A 251 -14.53 -10.41 -20.39
C MET A 251 -15.44 -9.39 -19.69
N ILE A 252 -15.11 -8.09 -19.78
CA ILE A 252 -15.88 -7.03 -19.13
C ILE A 252 -16.95 -6.48 -20.07
N LEU A 253 -16.71 -6.52 -21.40
CA LEU A 253 -17.60 -5.89 -22.38
C LEU A 253 -18.44 -6.93 -23.16
N PRO A 254 -19.74 -6.65 -23.42
CA PRO A 254 -20.51 -5.51 -22.90
C PRO A 254 -20.89 -5.68 -21.43
N SER A 255 -21.15 -4.56 -20.71
CA SER A 255 -21.60 -4.54 -19.32
C SER A 255 -22.76 -3.55 -19.15
N GLU A 256 -23.54 -3.68 -18.06
CA GLU A 256 -24.56 -2.68 -17.70
C GLU A 256 -23.94 -1.30 -17.52
N ASP A 257 -22.75 -1.24 -16.90
CA ASP A 257 -22.02 0.00 -16.68
C ASP A 257 -21.59 0.68 -17.99
N LEU A 258 -21.29 -0.08 -19.07
CA LEU A 258 -21.02 0.49 -20.38
C LEU A 258 -22.25 1.21 -20.96
N PHE A 259 -23.42 0.56 -20.89
CA PHE A 259 -24.65 1.15 -21.39
C PHE A 259 -25.07 2.38 -20.58
N GLU A 260 -24.90 2.33 -19.24
CA GLU A 260 -25.12 3.48 -18.37
C GLU A 260 -24.14 4.63 -18.71
N ALA A 261 -22.86 4.34 -18.94
CA ALA A 261 -21.88 5.35 -19.30
C ALA A 261 -22.23 6.06 -20.62
N ILE A 262 -22.68 5.30 -21.61
CA ILE A 262 -23.13 5.86 -22.90
C ILE A 262 -24.38 6.73 -22.70
N ALA A 263 -25.39 6.26 -21.96
CA ALA A 263 -26.61 7.00 -21.66
C ALA A 263 -26.30 8.30 -20.90
N ALA A 264 -25.52 8.21 -19.82
CA ALA A 264 -25.13 9.36 -19.05
C ALA A 264 -24.35 10.41 -19.84
N TYR A 265 -23.47 9.97 -20.77
CA TYR A 265 -22.74 10.86 -21.66
C TYR A 265 -23.70 11.60 -22.61
N MET A 266 -24.65 10.90 -23.24
CA MET A 266 -25.64 11.48 -24.14
C MET A 266 -26.57 12.46 -23.43
N GLU A 267 -26.94 12.15 -22.18
CA GLU A 267 -27.82 12.95 -21.35
C GLU A 267 -27.09 14.06 -20.56
N LYS A 268 -25.76 14.13 -20.66
CA LYS A 268 -24.89 15.09 -19.93
C LYS A 268 -25.10 15.07 -18.41
N ARG A 269 -25.28 13.89 -17.83
CA ARG A 269 -25.39 13.65 -16.38
C ARG A 269 -24.23 12.77 -15.87
N LYS A 270 -24.11 12.66 -14.57
CA LYS A 270 -23.23 11.64 -13.98
C LYS A 270 -23.82 10.25 -14.15
N GLY A 271 -22.96 9.27 -14.45
CA GLY A 271 -23.35 7.86 -14.49
C GLY A 271 -23.46 7.27 -13.08
N GLU A 272 -24.32 6.24 -12.95
CA GLU A 272 -24.50 5.45 -11.72
C GLU A 272 -24.09 4.01 -12.01
N TYR A 273 -22.90 3.61 -11.56
CA TYR A 273 -22.29 2.34 -11.90
C TYR A 273 -22.46 1.30 -10.80
N LYS A 274 -22.71 0.06 -11.19
CA LYS A 274 -22.99 -1.06 -10.28
C LYS A 274 -21.85 -2.10 -10.23
N GLY A 275 -20.96 -2.10 -11.23
CA GLY A 275 -19.94 -3.15 -11.38
C GLY A 275 -20.51 -4.43 -12.00
N ALA A 276 -21.44 -4.32 -12.93
CA ALA A 276 -22.16 -5.42 -13.55
C ALA A 276 -22.19 -5.30 -15.09
#